data_6b5d3dd47c4b87b43a65bfb31307a9dd
#
_entry.id   6b5d3dd47c4b87b43a65bfb31307a9dd
#
_cell.length_a   1.000
_cell.length_b   1.000
_cell.length_c   1.000
_cell.angle_alpha   90.00
_cell.angle_beta   90.00
_cell.angle_gamma   90.00
#
_symmetry.space_group_name_H-M   'P 1'
#
loop_
_entity.id
_entity.type
_entity.pdbx_description
1 polymer ?
#
loop_
_entity_poly.entity_id
_entity_poly.type
_entity_poly.pdbx_seq_one_letter_code
_entity_poly.pdbx_strand_id
1 'polypeptide(L)'
;MKNQLILGICLFIISSCGNETNSVKSGSGEVSSAIAASEGSEEDLKASLQEIEKEEQDLAKEAAASSTTMSFDKMTNNFGKIKEDTDNNASFIVTNTGKNPLIIEKVDVSCGCTTAKKPEKPIMPGKSDKIEVVFHPKVDQLKEQHKTITVTANTNPTIAVLNIEAFVIK
;
A
#
# COMPACT_ATOMS: atom_id res chain seq x y z
N MET A 1 17.50 -16.11 -28.71
CA MET A 1 16.17 -16.06 -29.35
C MET A 1 15.54 -14.75 -28.94
N LYS A 2 15.28 -13.90 -29.91
CA LYS A 2 14.82 -12.53 -29.74
C LYS A 2 13.34 -12.52 -29.32
N ASN A 3 13.00 -11.82 -28.22
CA ASN A 3 11.61 -11.50 -27.90
C ASN A 3 11.36 -10.02 -28.14
N GLN A 4 10.52 -9.74 -29.11
CA GLN A 4 10.14 -8.39 -29.55
C GLN A 4 9.15 -7.76 -28.57
N LEU A 5 9.47 -6.56 -28.13
CA LEU A 5 8.52 -5.64 -27.48
C LEU A 5 7.54 -5.11 -28.53
N ILE A 6 6.26 -5.31 -28.28
CA ILE A 6 5.17 -4.65 -29.04
C ILE A 6 4.73 -3.45 -28.20
N LEU A 7 5.10 -2.28 -28.69
CA LEU A 7 4.63 -0.98 -28.18
C LEU A 7 3.26 -0.70 -28.79
N GLY A 8 2.19 -0.81 -28.01
CA GLY A 8 0.84 -0.43 -28.41
C GLY A 8 0.54 1.03 -28.05
N ILE A 9 0.66 1.91 -29.03
CA ILE A 9 0.22 3.31 -28.91
C ILE A 9 -1.30 3.36 -29.10
N CYS A 10 -2.06 3.60 -28.04
CA CYS A 10 -3.48 3.95 -28.13
C CYS A 10 -3.64 5.45 -28.33
N LEU A 11 -3.93 5.83 -29.57
CA LEU A 11 -4.30 7.19 -29.96
C LEU A 11 -5.79 7.41 -29.62
N PHE A 12 -6.10 8.18 -28.57
CA PHE A 12 -7.46 8.62 -28.29
C PHE A 12 -7.72 9.94 -29.02
N ILE A 13 -8.54 9.85 -30.06
CA ILE A 13 -9.11 11.01 -30.75
C ILE A 13 -10.40 11.38 -30.02
N ILE A 14 -10.41 12.56 -29.38
CA ILE A 14 -11.62 13.14 -28.84
C ILE A 14 -12.17 14.11 -29.88
N SER A 15 -13.28 13.73 -30.52
CA SER A 15 -14.06 14.59 -31.40
C SER A 15 -15.01 15.44 -30.58
N SER A 16 -14.88 16.75 -30.72
CA SER A 16 -15.73 17.77 -30.14
C SER A 16 -16.95 17.99 -31.07
N CYS A 17 -18.12 18.15 -30.47
CA CYS A 17 -19.15 19.07 -30.98
C CYS A 17 -20.30 19.19 -29.99
N GLY A 18 -20.69 20.43 -29.67
CA GLY A 18 -21.90 20.70 -28.92
C GLY A 18 -21.99 22.18 -28.51
N ASN A 19 -22.49 23.00 -29.41
CA ASN A 19 -22.79 24.41 -29.23
C ASN A 19 -24.17 24.54 -28.57
N GLU A 20 -24.29 25.30 -27.48
CA GLU A 20 -25.56 25.95 -27.12
C GLU A 20 -25.33 27.31 -26.48
N THR A 21 -25.91 28.27 -27.15
CA THR A 21 -26.04 29.69 -26.86
C THR A 21 -26.95 29.93 -25.66
N ASN A 22 -26.53 30.76 -24.69
CA ASN A 22 -27.48 31.56 -23.93
C ASN A 22 -26.93 32.95 -23.61
N SER A 23 -27.60 33.94 -24.13
CA SER A 23 -27.36 35.37 -24.01
C SER A 23 -27.92 35.91 -22.71
N VAL A 24 -27.09 36.56 -21.85
CA VAL A 24 -27.57 37.62 -20.96
C VAL A 24 -26.54 38.74 -20.86
N LYS A 25 -27.03 39.90 -20.97
CA LYS A 25 -26.54 41.24 -21.23
C LYS A 25 -25.91 41.91 -19.99
N SER A 26 -24.85 42.71 -20.27
CA SER A 26 -24.48 43.99 -19.67
C SER A 26 -23.75 44.00 -18.31
N GLY A 27 -22.54 44.56 -18.36
CA GLY A 27 -21.78 45.06 -17.24
C GLY A 27 -20.35 45.41 -17.64
N SER A 28 -20.13 46.65 -18.00
CA SER A 28 -18.84 47.24 -18.37
C SER A 28 -17.84 47.15 -17.25
N GLY A 29 -16.64 46.70 -17.54
CA GLY A 29 -15.46 46.75 -16.65
C GLY A 29 -14.24 46.28 -17.40
N GLU A 30 -13.53 47.19 -18.05
CA GLU A 30 -12.23 46.95 -18.65
C GLU A 30 -11.22 46.63 -17.53
N VAL A 31 -10.72 45.40 -17.50
CA VAL A 31 -9.43 45.08 -16.91
C VAL A 31 -8.65 44.25 -17.95
N SER A 32 -7.83 45.00 -18.67
CA SER A 32 -6.75 44.48 -19.48
C SER A 32 -5.77 43.72 -18.54
N SER A 33 -5.91 42.39 -18.46
CA SER A 33 -4.85 41.50 -17.96
C SER A 33 -4.26 40.80 -19.16
N ALA A 34 -3.13 41.28 -19.61
CA ALA A 34 -2.25 40.57 -20.52
C ALA A 34 -1.77 39.31 -19.77
N ILE A 35 -2.37 38.18 -20.08
CA ILE A 35 -1.77 36.87 -19.80
C ILE A 35 -0.70 36.69 -20.86
N ALA A 36 0.53 37.07 -20.50
CA ALA A 36 1.70 36.61 -21.23
C ALA A 36 1.77 35.10 -21.07
N ALA A 37 1.37 34.36 -22.08
CA ALA A 37 1.72 32.95 -22.21
C ALA A 37 3.25 32.88 -22.28
N SER A 38 3.90 32.51 -21.20
CA SER A 38 5.29 32.09 -21.26
C SER A 38 5.30 30.75 -21.99
N GLU A 39 5.69 30.81 -23.24
CA GLU A 39 6.05 29.62 -24.01
C GLU A 39 7.32 29.02 -23.35
N GLY A 40 7.09 28.09 -22.39
CA GLY A 40 8.14 27.21 -21.93
C GLY A 40 8.62 26.39 -23.12
N SER A 41 9.89 26.52 -23.45
CA SER A 41 10.45 25.80 -24.59
C SER A 41 10.36 24.29 -24.35
N GLU A 42 10.23 23.48 -25.40
CA GLU A 42 10.23 22.01 -25.29
C GLU A 42 11.49 21.49 -24.59
N GLU A 43 12.57 22.26 -24.60
CA GLU A 43 13.83 21.95 -23.89
C GLU A 43 13.69 22.10 -22.38
N ASP A 44 12.96 23.10 -21.86
CA ASP A 44 12.73 23.28 -20.42
C ASP A 44 11.84 22.16 -19.86
N LEU A 45 10.86 21.72 -20.64
CA LEU A 45 9.99 20.60 -20.27
C LEU A 45 10.77 19.29 -20.21
N LYS A 46 11.68 19.08 -21.16
CA LYS A 46 12.54 17.91 -21.21
C LYS A 46 13.56 17.87 -20.07
N ALA A 47 14.13 19.01 -19.71
CA ALA A 47 15.03 19.14 -18.57
C ALA A 47 14.31 18.81 -17.25
N SER A 48 13.08 19.32 -17.05
CA SER A 48 12.26 19.03 -15.87
C SER A 48 11.90 17.55 -15.77
N LEU A 49 11.59 16.88 -16.88
CA LEU A 49 11.31 15.45 -16.89
C LEU A 49 12.54 14.60 -16.51
N GLN A 50 13.73 15.00 -16.97
CA GLN A 50 14.97 14.32 -16.62
C GLN A 50 15.36 14.48 -15.14
N GLU A 51 15.06 15.63 -14.54
CA GLU A 51 15.26 15.84 -13.10
C GLU A 51 14.32 14.97 -12.27
N ILE A 52 13.06 14.86 -12.66
CA ILE A 52 12.08 13.99 -12.00
C ILE A 52 12.49 12.52 -12.10
N GLU A 53 12.88 12.04 -13.27
CA GLU A 53 13.33 10.67 -13.47
C GLU A 53 14.58 10.35 -12.62
N LYS A 54 15.48 11.31 -12.45
CA LYS A 54 16.67 11.15 -11.62
C LYS A 54 16.32 11.11 -10.12
N GLU A 55 15.44 11.99 -9.66
CA GLU A 55 14.96 11.98 -8.27
C GLU A 55 14.25 10.66 -7.93
N GLU A 56 13.40 10.14 -8.83
CA GLU A 56 12.76 8.85 -8.65
C GLU A 56 13.76 7.69 -8.58
N GLN A 57 14.81 7.72 -9.39
CA GLN A 57 15.86 6.71 -9.37
C GLN A 57 16.70 6.76 -8.08
N ASP A 58 17.03 7.94 -7.60
CA ASP A 58 17.79 8.12 -6.36
C ASP A 58 16.96 7.70 -5.14
N LEU A 59 15.67 8.03 -5.09
CA LEU A 59 14.74 7.57 -4.06
C LEU A 59 14.56 6.04 -4.08
N ALA A 60 14.44 5.44 -5.25
CA ALA A 60 14.33 3.99 -5.39
C ALA A 60 15.61 3.27 -4.93
N LYS A 61 16.78 3.87 -5.19
CA LYS A 61 18.07 3.34 -4.77
C LYS A 61 18.26 3.44 -3.24
N GLU A 62 17.83 4.54 -2.62
CA GLU A 62 17.87 4.72 -1.18
C GLU A 62 16.92 3.77 -0.46
N ALA A 63 15.69 3.62 -0.97
CA ALA A 63 14.73 2.64 -0.48
C ALA A 63 15.26 1.20 -0.58
N ALA A 64 15.90 0.84 -1.68
CA ALA A 64 16.53 -0.47 -1.85
C ALA A 64 17.73 -0.67 -0.89
N ALA A 65 18.50 0.38 -0.63
CA ALA A 65 19.63 0.34 0.31
C ALA A 65 19.21 0.17 1.77
N SER A 66 18.02 0.66 2.13
CA SER A 66 17.43 0.53 3.48
C SER A 66 16.56 -0.73 3.65
N SER A 67 16.29 -1.47 2.58
CA SER A 67 15.46 -2.68 2.64
C SER A 67 16.17 -3.83 3.35
N THR A 68 15.36 -4.71 3.95
CA THR A 68 15.84 -5.92 4.62
C THR A 68 15.00 -7.13 4.20
N THR A 69 15.17 -8.27 4.88
CA THR A 69 14.33 -9.46 4.69
C THR A 69 13.76 -9.91 6.02
N MET A 70 12.56 -10.50 5.99
CA MET A 70 11.92 -11.03 7.18
C MET A 70 11.42 -12.45 6.95
N SER A 71 11.32 -13.20 8.03
CA SER A 71 10.65 -14.51 8.07
C SER A 71 9.71 -14.57 9.25
N PHE A 72 8.71 -15.44 9.16
CA PHE A 72 7.78 -15.72 10.26
C PHE A 72 7.94 -17.17 10.72
N ASP A 73 7.70 -17.43 12.01
CA ASP A 73 7.64 -18.79 12.58
C ASP A 73 6.51 -19.61 11.96
N LYS A 74 5.40 -18.94 11.61
CA LYS A 74 4.23 -19.50 10.94
C LYS A 74 3.51 -18.43 10.13
N MET A 75 2.86 -18.84 9.06
CA MET A 75 2.03 -17.94 8.23
C MET A 75 0.54 -18.05 8.56
N THR A 76 0.15 -19.10 9.29
CA THR A 76 -1.23 -19.36 9.68
C THR A 76 -1.30 -19.77 11.15
N ASN A 77 -2.25 -19.19 11.87
CA ASN A 77 -2.61 -19.62 13.22
C ASN A 77 -4.02 -20.19 13.23
N ASN A 78 -4.14 -21.48 13.53
CA ASN A 78 -5.42 -22.14 13.67
C ASN A 78 -5.80 -22.25 15.14
N PHE A 79 -6.89 -21.61 15.53
CA PHE A 79 -7.44 -21.66 16.88
C PHE A 79 -8.25 -22.94 17.17
N GLY A 80 -8.55 -23.72 16.14
CA GLY A 80 -9.46 -24.86 16.26
C GLY A 80 -10.90 -24.42 16.59
N LYS A 81 -11.55 -25.13 17.53
CA LYS A 81 -12.91 -24.80 17.98
C LYS A 81 -12.84 -23.74 19.09
N ILE A 82 -13.47 -22.61 18.87
CA ILE A 82 -13.56 -21.49 19.82
C ILE A 82 -15.01 -21.05 19.97
N LYS A 83 -15.32 -20.35 21.06
CA LYS A 83 -16.68 -19.81 21.29
C LYS A 83 -16.81 -18.42 20.68
N GLU A 84 -18.04 -18.10 20.25
CA GLU A 84 -18.39 -16.73 19.93
C GLU A 84 -18.26 -15.81 21.16
N ASP A 85 -18.09 -14.52 20.93
CA ASP A 85 -17.97 -13.48 21.97
C ASP A 85 -16.85 -13.74 23.01
N THR A 86 -15.73 -14.35 22.56
CA THR A 86 -14.55 -14.62 23.41
C THR A 86 -13.27 -14.12 22.74
N ASP A 87 -12.35 -13.61 23.54
CA ASP A 87 -11.01 -13.20 23.06
C ASP A 87 -10.10 -14.41 22.86
N ASN A 88 -9.58 -14.55 21.65
CA ASN A 88 -8.63 -15.58 21.27
C ASN A 88 -7.32 -14.93 20.86
N ASN A 89 -6.27 -15.16 21.67
CA ASN A 89 -4.98 -14.52 21.48
C ASN A 89 -4.03 -15.43 20.67
N ALA A 90 -3.33 -14.84 19.72
CA ALA A 90 -2.25 -15.46 18.97
C ALA A 90 -1.06 -14.52 18.87
N SER A 91 0.09 -15.08 18.55
CA SER A 91 1.27 -14.30 18.19
C SER A 91 1.96 -14.93 16.98
N PHE A 92 2.52 -14.07 16.13
CA PHE A 92 3.41 -14.44 15.04
C PHE A 92 4.78 -13.85 15.36
N ILE A 93 5.80 -14.71 15.38
CA ILE A 93 7.18 -14.26 15.60
C ILE A 93 7.76 -13.85 14.26
N VAL A 94 8.11 -12.58 14.13
CA VAL A 94 8.82 -12.05 12.97
C VAL A 94 10.30 -11.95 13.27
N THR A 95 11.14 -12.48 12.39
CA THR A 95 12.59 -12.45 12.50
C THR A 95 13.18 -11.63 11.35
N ASN A 96 14.05 -10.69 11.67
CA ASN A 96 14.85 -9.99 10.68
C ASN A 96 15.98 -10.90 10.19
N THR A 97 15.87 -11.40 8.97
CA THR A 97 16.87 -12.27 8.33
C THR A 97 17.84 -11.51 7.43
N GLY A 98 17.65 -10.20 7.29
CA GLY A 98 18.50 -9.35 6.48
C GLY A 98 19.59 -8.63 7.27
N LYS A 99 20.19 -7.61 6.64
CA LYS A 99 21.35 -6.88 7.16
C LYS A 99 21.00 -5.50 7.72
N ASN A 100 19.86 -4.94 7.33
CA ASN A 100 19.39 -3.62 7.78
C ASN A 100 18.30 -3.79 8.85
N PRO A 101 18.05 -2.80 9.71
CA PRO A 101 16.95 -2.84 10.67
C PRO A 101 15.60 -3.07 9.97
N LEU A 102 14.81 -4.00 10.47
CA LEU A 102 13.46 -4.29 9.98
C LEU A 102 12.46 -3.38 10.69
N ILE A 103 11.73 -2.60 9.92
CA ILE A 103 10.69 -1.69 10.40
C ILE A 103 9.34 -2.23 9.93
N ILE A 104 8.48 -2.62 10.86
CA ILE A 104 7.09 -2.94 10.56
C ILE A 104 6.31 -1.63 10.54
N GLU A 105 5.98 -1.17 9.34
CA GLU A 105 5.31 0.11 9.14
C GLU A 105 3.84 0.04 9.54
N LYS A 106 3.16 -1.02 9.09
CA LYS A 106 1.72 -1.18 9.26
C LYS A 106 1.32 -2.64 9.41
N VAL A 107 0.27 -2.89 10.19
CA VAL A 107 -0.41 -4.19 10.28
C VAL A 107 -1.91 -3.95 10.15
N ASP A 108 -2.49 -4.40 9.04
CA ASP A 108 -3.90 -4.28 8.74
C ASP A 108 -4.62 -5.61 8.92
N VAL A 109 -5.86 -5.57 9.37
CA VAL A 109 -6.70 -6.74 9.57
C VAL A 109 -7.93 -6.69 8.67
N SER A 110 -8.38 -7.85 8.18
CA SER A 110 -9.48 -7.94 7.23
C SER A 110 -10.88 -7.68 7.82
N CYS A 111 -11.02 -7.63 9.16
CA CYS A 111 -12.30 -7.36 9.82
C CYS A 111 -12.11 -6.63 11.15
N GLY A 112 -13.13 -5.89 11.58
CA GLY A 112 -13.20 -5.29 12.91
C GLY A 112 -13.39 -6.28 14.08
N CYS A 113 -13.37 -7.59 13.79
CA CYS A 113 -13.38 -8.67 14.76
C CYS A 113 -11.98 -9.16 15.12
N THR A 114 -10.95 -8.54 14.57
CA THR A 114 -9.54 -8.85 14.82
C THR A 114 -8.80 -7.56 15.11
N THR A 115 -7.93 -7.58 16.10
CA THR A 115 -6.98 -6.50 16.38
C THR A 115 -5.57 -7.05 16.29
N ALA A 116 -4.64 -6.23 15.81
CA ALA A 116 -3.23 -6.60 15.74
C ALA A 116 -2.36 -5.49 16.30
N LYS A 117 -1.34 -5.87 17.05
CA LYS A 117 -0.33 -4.97 17.60
C LYS A 117 1.04 -5.32 17.04
N LYS A 118 1.66 -4.34 16.38
CA LYS A 118 2.99 -4.46 15.78
C LYS A 118 4.11 -4.11 16.78
N PRO A 119 5.34 -4.55 16.55
CA PRO A 119 6.53 -4.02 17.21
C PRO A 119 6.63 -2.50 17.06
N GLU A 120 6.96 -1.80 18.14
CA GLU A 120 7.13 -0.33 18.13
C GLU A 120 8.55 0.08 17.71
N LYS A 121 9.53 -0.82 17.94
CA LYS A 121 10.94 -0.55 17.66
C LYS A 121 11.41 -1.34 16.45
N PRO A 122 12.39 -0.81 15.70
CA PRO A 122 13.04 -1.58 14.65
C PRO A 122 13.65 -2.88 15.19
N ILE A 123 13.46 -3.97 14.46
CA ILE A 123 14.04 -5.27 14.79
C ILE A 123 15.43 -5.36 14.15
N MET A 124 16.47 -5.45 14.95
CA MET A 124 17.84 -5.49 14.48
C MET A 124 18.15 -6.81 13.73
N PRO A 125 19.17 -6.84 12.85
CA PRO A 125 19.58 -8.03 12.14
C PRO A 125 19.76 -9.25 13.05
N GLY A 126 19.15 -10.37 12.66
CA GLY A 126 19.19 -11.63 13.42
C GLY A 126 18.34 -11.64 14.69
N LYS A 127 17.58 -10.57 14.98
CA LYS A 127 16.68 -10.51 16.12
C LYS A 127 15.24 -10.76 15.68
N SER A 128 14.42 -11.12 16.68
CA SER A 128 12.99 -11.40 16.49
C SER A 128 12.15 -10.56 17.44
N ASP A 129 10.92 -10.29 17.03
CA ASP A 129 9.88 -9.70 17.85
C ASP A 129 8.53 -10.31 17.48
N LYS A 130 7.45 -9.95 18.17
CA LYS A 130 6.14 -10.55 17.96
C LYS A 130 5.12 -9.55 17.43
N ILE A 131 4.25 -10.02 16.55
CA ILE A 131 3.00 -9.39 16.21
C ILE A 131 1.91 -10.09 17.03
N GLU A 132 1.31 -9.36 17.94
CA GLU A 132 0.22 -9.89 18.79
C GLU A 132 -1.12 -9.68 18.09
N VAL A 133 -1.97 -10.69 18.12
CA VAL A 133 -3.26 -10.69 17.44
C VAL A 133 -4.32 -11.19 18.39
N VAL A 134 -5.44 -10.49 18.44
CA VAL A 134 -6.64 -10.92 19.19
C VAL A 134 -7.78 -11.08 18.19
N PHE A 135 -8.33 -12.27 18.09
CA PHE A 135 -9.52 -12.57 17.33
C PHE A 135 -10.73 -12.71 18.26
N HIS A 136 -11.71 -11.82 18.11
CA HIS A 136 -12.94 -11.80 18.88
C HIS A 136 -14.12 -12.04 17.92
N PRO A 137 -14.53 -13.31 17.69
CA PRO A 137 -15.68 -13.59 16.83
C PRO A 137 -16.94 -13.00 17.45
N LYS A 138 -17.66 -12.20 16.68
CA LYS A 138 -18.92 -11.58 17.11
C LYS A 138 -20.01 -12.64 17.31
N VAL A 139 -21.03 -12.29 18.09
CA VAL A 139 -22.26 -13.10 18.23
C VAL A 139 -22.82 -13.43 16.83
N ASP A 140 -23.23 -14.67 16.64
CA ASP A 140 -23.70 -15.25 15.37
C ASP A 140 -22.65 -15.36 14.24
N GLN A 141 -21.39 -15.07 14.50
CA GLN A 141 -20.27 -15.31 13.58
C GLN A 141 -19.79 -16.77 13.69
N LEU A 142 -20.66 -17.71 13.40
CA LEU A 142 -20.46 -19.16 13.61
C LEU A 142 -19.75 -19.84 12.44
N LYS A 143 -19.33 -21.10 12.64
CA LYS A 143 -18.67 -21.99 11.71
C LYS A 143 -17.25 -21.58 11.35
N GLU A 144 -16.78 -21.97 10.19
CA GLU A 144 -15.42 -21.67 9.72
C GLU A 144 -15.21 -20.17 9.50
N GLN A 145 -14.14 -19.67 10.08
CA GLN A 145 -13.72 -18.28 9.95
C GLN A 145 -12.28 -18.23 9.45
N HIS A 146 -12.06 -17.44 8.41
CA HIS A 146 -10.75 -17.13 7.85
C HIS A 146 -10.56 -15.63 7.88
N LYS A 147 -9.47 -15.17 8.50
CA LYS A 147 -9.12 -13.73 8.57
C LYS A 147 -7.68 -13.55 8.11
N THR A 148 -7.43 -12.48 7.41
CA THR A 148 -6.10 -12.12 6.93
C THR A 148 -5.55 -10.92 7.71
N ILE A 149 -4.24 -10.94 7.91
CA ILE A 149 -3.46 -9.86 8.52
C ILE A 149 -2.39 -9.50 7.52
N THR A 150 -2.43 -8.27 7.04
CA THR A 150 -1.46 -7.75 6.08
C THR A 150 -0.38 -6.98 6.83
N VAL A 151 0.85 -7.44 6.73
CA VAL A 151 2.03 -6.81 7.34
C VAL A 151 2.79 -6.05 6.27
N THR A 152 2.95 -4.75 6.45
CA THR A 152 3.77 -3.88 5.57
C THR A 152 5.07 -3.53 6.28
N ALA A 153 6.20 -3.73 5.61
CA ALA A 153 7.54 -3.49 6.17
C ALA A 153 8.52 -3.02 5.09
N ASN A 154 9.67 -2.50 5.50
CA ASN A 154 10.78 -2.13 4.62
C ASN A 154 11.50 -3.36 4.05
N THR A 155 10.78 -4.27 3.44
CA THR A 155 11.30 -5.51 2.82
C THR A 155 10.97 -5.56 1.33
N ASN A 156 11.55 -6.52 0.62
CA ASN A 156 11.18 -6.81 -0.76
C ASN A 156 10.83 -8.30 -0.89
N PRO A 157 9.53 -8.66 -1.10
CA PRO A 157 8.37 -7.74 -1.22
C PRO A 157 8.04 -7.01 0.09
N THR A 158 7.39 -5.83 -0.02
CA THR A 158 7.03 -4.98 1.13
C THR A 158 5.88 -5.52 1.95
N ILE A 159 5.14 -6.49 1.42
CA ILE A 159 3.92 -7.03 2.02
C ILE A 159 4.07 -8.51 2.30
N ALA A 160 3.68 -8.93 3.52
CA ALA A 160 3.42 -10.31 3.88
C ALA A 160 2.00 -10.47 4.39
N VAL A 161 1.38 -11.63 4.11
CA VAL A 161 0.02 -11.94 4.54
C VAL A 161 0.05 -13.12 5.50
N LEU A 162 -0.47 -12.90 6.71
CA LEU A 162 -0.67 -13.92 7.73
C LEU A 162 -2.15 -14.28 7.81
N ASN A 163 -2.46 -15.47 8.25
CA ASN A 163 -3.83 -16.00 8.29
C ASN A 163 -4.21 -16.45 9.69
N ILE A 164 -5.48 -16.26 10.01
CA ILE A 164 -6.14 -16.85 11.16
C ILE A 164 -7.25 -17.75 10.67
N GLU A 165 -7.33 -18.94 11.24
CA GLU A 165 -8.38 -19.91 11.02
C GLU A 165 -9.02 -20.29 12.35
N ALA A 166 -10.33 -20.44 12.36
CA ALA A 166 -11.08 -20.91 13.54
C ALA A 166 -12.40 -21.54 13.13
N PHE A 167 -12.90 -22.45 13.96
CA PHE A 167 -14.25 -22.95 13.87
C PHE A 167 -15.04 -22.44 15.09
N VAL A 168 -15.93 -21.47 14.86
CA VAL A 168 -16.68 -20.79 15.93
C VAL A 168 -17.97 -21.54 16.26
N ILE A 169 -18.16 -21.80 17.53
CA ILE A 169 -19.36 -22.43 18.11
C ILE A 169 -20.04 -21.46 19.10
N LYS A 170 -21.29 -21.77 19.46
CA LYS A 170 -22.00 -21.04 20.52
C LYS A 170 -21.38 -21.30 21.89
#